data_2995274feb9d625f6f85269f52bf97bd
#
_entry.id   2995274feb9d625f6f85269f52bf97bd
#
_cell.length_a   1.000
_cell.length_b   1.000
_cell.length_c   1.000
_cell.angle_alpha   90.00
_cell.angle_beta   90.00
_cell.angle_gamma   90.00
#
_symmetry.space_group_name_H-M   'P 1'
#
loop_
_entity.id
_entity.type
_entity.pdbx_description
1 polymer ?
#
loop_
_entity_poly.entity_id
_entity_poly.type
_entity_poly.pdbx_seq_one_letter_code
_entity_poly.pdbx_strand_id
1 'polypeptide(L)'
;GIFMTIDGKTRMNPNLYENGYICLSLLGTWAGPSWTSSNTLLSIGMSIRALVLNENPIQNEPSFENENGEKSKSYIRQLIHENIRLAVCRMLNKTPTGFECFLPKMREHFKQNYSWYINKANKYIKNDGKSEKAPIWKMVITYNYDSLIKTMELIGKSMNIEDKPKKKIIKIRRAP
;
A
#
# COMPACT_ATOMS: atom_id res chain seq x y z
N GLY A 1 -1.61 -15.85 11.12
CA GLY A 1 -2.37 -14.80 10.42
C GLY A 1 -2.05 -14.78 8.93
N ILE A 2 -3.01 -14.41 8.12
CA ILE A 2 -2.83 -14.27 6.67
C ILE A 2 -3.13 -12.82 6.28
N PHE A 3 -2.22 -12.21 5.53
CA PHE A 3 -2.41 -10.89 4.96
C PHE A 3 -3.31 -10.99 3.71
N MET A 4 -4.47 -10.31 3.73
CA MET A 4 -5.55 -10.54 2.75
C MET A 4 -5.48 -9.65 1.49
N THR A 5 -4.69 -8.58 1.48
CA THR A 5 -4.47 -7.77 0.27
C THR A 5 -3.42 -8.42 -0.63
N ILE A 6 -3.69 -9.66 -1.05
CA ILE A 6 -2.78 -10.51 -1.82
C ILE A 6 -3.39 -10.90 -3.17
N ASP A 7 -2.55 -11.21 -4.12
CA ASP A 7 -2.93 -11.77 -5.41
C ASP A 7 -2.10 -13.01 -5.80
N GLY A 8 -1.32 -13.53 -4.86
CA GLY A 8 -0.40 -14.64 -5.08
C GLY A 8 0.86 -14.29 -5.87
N LYS A 9 1.10 -13.02 -6.18
CA LYS A 9 2.21 -12.56 -7.03
C LYS A 9 2.95 -11.36 -6.45
N THR A 10 2.24 -10.47 -5.74
CA THR A 10 2.78 -9.22 -5.25
C THR A 10 3.25 -9.36 -3.81
N ARG A 11 4.54 -9.17 -3.59
CA ARG A 11 5.12 -9.04 -2.26
C ARG A 11 5.06 -7.58 -1.83
N MET A 12 4.05 -7.26 -1.01
CA MET A 12 3.73 -5.89 -0.60
C MET A 12 4.77 -5.28 0.35
N ASN A 13 5.57 -6.10 0.97
CA ASN A 13 6.66 -5.71 1.86
C ASN A 13 7.57 -6.93 2.05
N PRO A 14 8.87 -6.79 2.41
CA PRO A 14 9.69 -7.92 2.86
C PRO A 14 9.01 -8.80 3.92
N ASN A 15 8.22 -8.19 4.80
CA ASN A 15 7.48 -8.88 5.85
C ASN A 15 6.07 -9.35 5.44
N LEU A 16 5.56 -8.93 4.27
CA LEU A 16 4.22 -9.26 3.77
C LEU A 16 4.32 -10.00 2.45
N TYR A 17 4.33 -11.31 2.53
CA TYR A 17 4.60 -12.20 1.40
C TYR A 17 3.41 -12.29 0.43
N GLU A 18 3.71 -12.66 -0.81
CA GLU A 18 2.71 -12.82 -1.87
C GLU A 18 1.65 -13.89 -1.57
N ASN A 19 1.98 -14.89 -0.75
CA ASN A 19 1.06 -15.94 -0.30
C ASN A 19 0.27 -15.56 0.96
N GLY A 20 0.43 -14.33 1.46
CA GLY A 20 -0.25 -13.83 2.65
C GLY A 20 0.47 -14.11 3.97
N TYR A 21 1.65 -14.75 3.94
CA TYR A 21 2.43 -14.98 5.15
C TYR A 21 2.96 -13.66 5.70
N ILE A 22 2.90 -13.50 7.02
CA ILE A 22 3.39 -12.31 7.73
C ILE A 22 4.63 -12.69 8.54
N CYS A 23 5.74 -12.01 8.26
CA CYS A 23 6.99 -12.16 8.97
C CYS A 23 7.07 -11.11 10.09
N LEU A 24 6.86 -11.53 11.33
CA LEU A 24 6.83 -10.66 12.50
C LEU A 24 7.26 -11.44 13.76
N SER A 25 8.12 -10.86 14.57
CA SER A 25 8.61 -11.51 15.79
C SER A 25 7.49 -11.89 16.76
N LEU A 26 6.50 -11.02 16.95
CA LEU A 26 5.31 -11.32 17.77
C LEU A 26 4.50 -12.54 17.29
N LEU A 27 4.62 -12.91 16.01
CA LEU A 27 3.96 -14.09 15.44
C LEU A 27 4.88 -15.34 15.47
N GLY A 28 6.09 -15.22 16.01
CA GLY A 28 7.09 -16.29 16.00
C GLY A 28 7.64 -16.60 14.60
N THR A 29 7.48 -15.69 13.64
CA THR A 29 7.87 -15.88 12.23
C THR A 29 9.10 -15.08 11.83
N TRP A 30 9.70 -14.37 12.79
CA TRP A 30 10.94 -13.62 12.67
C TRP A 30 11.70 -13.60 13.99
N ALA A 31 13.01 -13.36 13.94
CA ALA A 31 13.83 -13.20 15.14
C ALA A 31 13.42 -11.94 15.93
N GLY A 32 13.43 -12.04 17.26
CA GLY A 32 13.10 -10.93 18.16
C GLY A 32 12.11 -11.32 19.24
N PRO A 33 11.54 -10.33 19.96
CA PRO A 33 10.59 -10.58 21.05
C PRO A 33 9.38 -11.38 20.59
N SER A 34 9.12 -12.51 21.24
CA SER A 34 8.00 -13.38 20.97
C SER A 34 6.72 -12.91 21.63
N TRP A 35 5.60 -13.55 21.32
CA TRP A 35 4.31 -13.34 21.97
C TRP A 35 4.39 -13.62 23.48
N THR A 36 3.83 -12.74 24.27
CA THR A 36 3.66 -12.86 25.72
C THR A 36 2.19 -12.70 26.10
N SER A 37 1.82 -13.04 27.33
CA SER A 37 0.45 -12.89 27.84
C SER A 37 -0.06 -11.44 27.88
N SER A 38 0.83 -10.46 27.83
CA SER A 38 0.48 -9.03 27.75
C SER A 38 0.15 -8.54 26.33
N ASN A 39 0.46 -9.34 25.30
CA ASN A 39 0.18 -8.96 23.91
C ASN A 39 -1.29 -9.19 23.54
N THR A 40 -1.76 -8.37 22.61
CA THR A 40 -3.12 -8.43 22.06
C THR A 40 -3.06 -8.36 20.53
N LEU A 41 -4.20 -8.56 19.86
CA LEU A 41 -4.29 -8.32 18.42
C LEU A 41 -3.91 -6.89 18.02
N LEU A 42 -4.17 -5.91 18.91
CA LEU A 42 -3.72 -4.55 18.72
C LEU A 42 -2.18 -4.45 18.68
N SER A 43 -1.47 -5.23 19.51
CA SER A 43 -0.01 -5.28 19.49
C SER A 43 0.54 -5.71 18.12
N ILE A 44 -0.11 -6.68 17.46
CA ILE A 44 0.24 -7.09 16.08
C ILE A 44 0.02 -5.91 15.10
N GLY A 45 -1.16 -5.29 15.14
CA GLY A 45 -1.49 -4.16 14.26
C GLY A 45 -0.52 -2.99 14.45
N MET A 46 -0.18 -2.65 15.68
CA MET A 46 0.78 -1.59 15.99
C MET A 46 2.19 -1.93 15.51
N SER A 47 2.63 -3.18 15.66
CA SER A 47 3.93 -3.63 15.16
C SER A 47 4.01 -3.59 13.64
N ILE A 48 2.96 -4.02 12.94
CA ILE A 48 2.91 -3.91 11.46
C ILE A 48 2.98 -2.44 11.06
N ARG A 49 2.20 -1.56 11.69
CA ARG A 49 2.19 -0.13 11.38
C ARG A 49 3.54 0.55 11.64
N ALA A 50 4.20 0.23 12.75
CA ALA A 50 5.40 0.93 13.18
C ALA A 50 6.68 0.38 12.52
N LEU A 51 6.75 -0.92 12.28
CA LEU A 51 7.98 -1.59 11.84
C LEU A 51 7.93 -2.01 10.36
N VAL A 52 6.76 -2.41 9.88
CA VAL A 52 6.61 -2.97 8.52
C VAL A 52 6.24 -1.90 7.51
N LEU A 53 5.23 -1.06 7.82
CA LEU A 53 4.72 -0.04 6.89
C LEU A 53 5.51 1.28 7.04
N ASN A 54 6.74 1.29 6.58
CA ASN A 54 7.64 2.45 6.60
C ASN A 54 7.80 3.09 5.21
N GLU A 55 8.54 4.21 5.14
CA GLU A 55 8.74 4.97 3.90
C GLU A 55 9.70 4.29 2.92
N ASN A 56 10.58 3.42 3.41
CA ASN A 56 11.55 2.69 2.59
C ASN A 56 11.47 1.17 2.85
N PRO A 57 10.41 0.51 2.32
CA PRO A 57 10.11 -0.87 2.67
C PRO A 57 11.21 -1.88 2.32
N ILE A 58 12.04 -1.61 1.32
CA ILE A 58 13.14 -2.53 0.94
C ILE A 58 14.15 -2.72 2.08
N GLN A 59 14.28 -1.74 2.97
CA GLN A 59 15.19 -1.80 4.11
C GLN A 59 14.77 -2.81 5.19
N ASN A 60 13.55 -3.32 5.11
CA ASN A 60 13.11 -4.42 5.96
C ASN A 60 13.69 -5.79 5.50
N GLU A 61 14.28 -5.86 4.32
CA GLU A 61 14.96 -7.07 3.84
C GLU A 61 16.40 -7.10 4.33
N PRO A 62 16.87 -8.22 4.94
CA PRO A 62 18.26 -8.40 5.30
C PRO A 62 19.19 -8.11 4.12
N SER A 63 20.31 -7.46 4.38
CA SER A 63 21.31 -6.98 3.40
C SER A 63 20.87 -5.77 2.57
N PHE A 64 19.69 -5.19 2.83
CA PHE A 64 19.20 -3.96 2.18
C PHE A 64 18.94 -2.82 3.18
N GLU A 65 19.38 -2.93 4.41
CA GLU A 65 19.11 -1.98 5.52
C GLU A 65 19.52 -0.54 5.18
N ASN A 66 20.51 -0.37 4.30
CA ASN A 66 21.02 0.94 3.87
C ASN A 66 20.68 1.28 2.42
N GLU A 67 19.79 0.51 1.76
CA GLU A 67 19.44 0.74 0.36
C GLU A 67 18.52 1.96 0.21
N ASN A 68 19.04 3.03 -0.37
CA ASN A 68 18.33 4.30 -0.65
C ASN A 68 18.41 4.70 -2.13
N GLY A 69 19.04 3.86 -2.97
CA GLY A 69 19.30 4.13 -4.38
C GLY A 69 18.14 3.79 -5.31
N GLU A 70 18.49 3.38 -6.52
CA GLU A 70 17.49 3.08 -7.55
C GLU A 70 16.66 1.82 -7.24
N LYS A 71 17.23 0.85 -6.53
CA LYS A 71 16.49 -0.35 -6.10
C LYS A 71 15.33 0.02 -5.18
N SER A 72 15.60 0.89 -4.18
CA SER A 72 14.57 1.41 -3.28
C SER A 72 13.49 2.16 -4.06
N LYS A 73 13.88 3.08 -4.94
CA LYS A 73 12.94 3.87 -5.75
C LYS A 73 12.09 3.00 -6.68
N SER A 74 12.69 1.99 -7.30
CA SER A 74 12.00 1.01 -8.14
C SER A 74 10.95 0.24 -7.35
N TYR A 75 11.32 -0.31 -6.20
CA TYR A 75 10.41 -1.04 -5.35
C TYR A 75 9.26 -0.17 -4.84
N ILE A 76 9.55 1.07 -4.40
CA ILE A 76 8.52 2.04 -3.99
C ILE A 76 7.54 2.36 -5.13
N ARG A 77 8.03 2.55 -6.38
CA ARG A 77 7.14 2.77 -7.54
C ARG A 77 6.16 1.61 -7.74
N GLN A 78 6.65 0.39 -7.63
CA GLN A 78 5.83 -0.82 -7.76
C GLN A 78 4.81 -0.91 -6.63
N LEU A 79 5.23 -0.68 -5.39
CA LEU A 79 4.33 -0.71 -4.24
C LEU A 79 3.25 0.37 -4.29
N ILE A 80 3.53 1.56 -4.82
CA ILE A 80 2.51 2.60 -5.03
C ILE A 80 1.41 2.09 -5.95
N HIS A 81 1.78 1.48 -7.07
CA HIS A 81 0.81 0.91 -8.00
C HIS A 81 0.00 -0.22 -7.35
N GLU A 82 0.69 -1.19 -6.78
CA GLU A 82 0.06 -2.38 -6.20
C GLU A 82 -0.80 -2.05 -4.97
N ASN A 83 -0.43 -1.05 -4.19
CA ASN A 83 -1.24 -0.57 -3.08
C ASN A 83 -2.59 0.00 -3.59
N ILE A 84 -2.56 0.85 -4.63
CA ILE A 84 -3.79 1.36 -5.26
C ILE A 84 -4.60 0.19 -5.84
N ARG A 85 -3.97 -0.74 -6.55
CA ARG A 85 -4.63 -1.87 -7.20
C ARG A 85 -5.26 -2.84 -6.18
N LEU A 86 -4.47 -3.31 -5.22
CA LEU A 86 -4.87 -4.37 -4.30
C LEU A 86 -5.53 -3.85 -3.03
N ALA A 87 -4.89 -2.91 -2.33
CA ALA A 87 -5.37 -2.46 -1.03
C ALA A 87 -6.50 -1.42 -1.13
N VAL A 88 -6.62 -0.71 -2.26
CA VAL A 88 -7.69 0.27 -2.47
C VAL A 88 -8.76 -0.27 -3.41
N CYS A 89 -8.45 -0.35 -4.71
CA CYS A 89 -9.48 -0.67 -5.72
C CYS A 89 -10.09 -2.05 -5.51
N ARG A 90 -9.26 -3.09 -5.31
CA ARG A 90 -9.76 -4.45 -5.11
C ARG A 90 -10.57 -4.58 -3.82
N MET A 91 -10.07 -4.01 -2.70
CA MET A 91 -10.75 -4.12 -1.41
C MET A 91 -12.10 -3.41 -1.39
N LEU A 92 -12.24 -2.28 -2.09
CA LEU A 92 -13.49 -1.53 -2.18
C LEU A 92 -14.50 -2.14 -3.16
N ASN A 93 -14.03 -2.78 -4.24
CA ASN A 93 -14.90 -3.39 -5.26
C ASN A 93 -15.26 -4.85 -4.92
N LYS A 94 -14.35 -5.59 -4.32
CA LYS A 94 -14.50 -7.01 -3.99
C LYS A 94 -13.89 -7.29 -2.62
N THR A 95 -14.58 -6.80 -1.59
CA THR A 95 -14.19 -7.05 -0.20
C THR A 95 -14.16 -8.56 0.06
N PRO A 96 -13.07 -9.12 0.61
CA PRO A 96 -13.01 -10.53 0.94
C PRO A 96 -14.09 -10.92 1.96
N THR A 97 -14.62 -12.14 1.84
CA THR A 97 -15.60 -12.69 2.78
C THR A 97 -15.08 -12.63 4.21
N GLY A 98 -15.92 -12.15 5.13
CA GLY A 98 -15.58 -11.94 6.54
C GLY A 98 -14.94 -10.59 6.85
N PHE A 99 -14.70 -9.73 5.82
CA PHE A 99 -14.16 -8.39 6.00
C PHE A 99 -15.16 -7.28 5.71
N GLU A 100 -16.40 -7.63 5.44
CA GLU A 100 -17.48 -6.69 5.09
C GLU A 100 -17.73 -5.67 6.21
N CYS A 101 -17.53 -6.04 7.46
CA CYS A 101 -17.66 -5.13 8.61
C CYS A 101 -16.66 -3.96 8.57
N PHE A 102 -15.54 -4.09 7.86
CA PHE A 102 -14.57 -3.01 7.68
C PHE A 102 -14.88 -2.09 6.49
N LEU A 103 -15.78 -2.51 5.58
CA LEU A 103 -16.06 -1.77 4.35
C LEU A 103 -16.52 -0.32 4.60
N PRO A 104 -17.37 0.00 5.59
CA PRO A 104 -17.73 1.38 5.88
C PRO A 104 -16.51 2.23 6.22
N LYS A 105 -15.58 1.69 7.03
CA LYS A 105 -14.35 2.40 7.42
C LYS A 105 -13.36 2.55 6.25
N MET A 106 -13.24 1.54 5.41
CA MET A 106 -12.43 1.61 4.19
C MET A 106 -12.98 2.68 3.22
N ARG A 107 -14.31 2.75 3.06
CA ARG A 107 -14.96 3.77 2.23
C ARG A 107 -14.77 5.18 2.78
N GLU A 108 -14.92 5.36 4.09
CA GLU A 108 -14.65 6.64 4.76
C GLU A 108 -13.22 7.10 4.50
N HIS A 109 -12.25 6.22 4.71
CA HIS A 109 -10.83 6.52 4.47
C HIS A 109 -10.57 6.86 3.00
N PHE A 110 -11.13 6.10 2.07
CA PHE A 110 -11.00 6.39 0.63
C PHE A 110 -11.59 7.76 0.29
N LYS A 111 -12.78 8.08 0.80
CA LYS A 111 -13.43 9.39 0.59
C LYS A 111 -12.56 10.55 1.08
N GLN A 112 -11.98 10.41 2.27
CA GLN A 112 -11.09 11.44 2.86
C GLN A 112 -9.81 11.64 2.06
N ASN A 113 -9.31 10.60 1.40
CA ASN A 113 -8.03 10.59 0.69
C ASN A 113 -8.17 10.48 -0.84
N TYR A 114 -9.38 10.62 -1.39
CA TYR A 114 -9.68 10.42 -2.80
C TYR A 114 -8.75 11.20 -3.73
N SER A 115 -8.66 12.51 -3.54
CA SER A 115 -7.81 13.38 -4.36
C SER A 115 -6.32 13.02 -4.24
N TRP A 116 -5.88 12.52 -3.08
CA TRP A 116 -4.51 12.05 -2.91
C TRP A 116 -4.24 10.81 -3.77
N TYR A 117 -5.14 9.82 -3.77
CA TYR A 117 -5.00 8.62 -4.59
C TYR A 117 -5.00 8.93 -6.08
N ILE A 118 -5.93 9.76 -6.56
CA ILE A 118 -6.01 10.21 -7.96
C ILE A 118 -4.73 10.94 -8.36
N ASN A 119 -4.27 11.91 -7.56
CA ASN A 119 -3.04 12.64 -7.85
C ASN A 119 -1.80 11.73 -7.85
N LYS A 120 -1.76 10.75 -6.94
CA LYS A 120 -0.66 9.80 -6.85
C LYS A 120 -0.60 8.92 -8.09
N ALA A 121 -1.73 8.39 -8.57
CA ALA A 121 -1.82 7.61 -9.81
C ALA A 121 -1.43 8.45 -11.04
N ASN A 122 -1.97 9.66 -11.16
CA ASN A 122 -1.65 10.58 -12.26
C ASN A 122 -0.16 10.94 -12.33
N LYS A 123 0.51 11.05 -11.20
CA LYS A 123 1.97 11.31 -11.17
C LYS A 123 2.77 10.24 -11.93
N TYR A 124 2.26 9.00 -11.95
CA TYR A 124 2.93 7.86 -12.56
C TYR A 124 2.27 7.38 -13.86
N ILE A 125 1.29 8.11 -14.40
CA ILE A 125 0.53 7.73 -15.61
C ILE A 125 1.45 7.48 -16.82
N LYS A 126 2.59 8.16 -16.93
CA LYS A 126 3.60 7.96 -17.97
C LYS A 126 4.23 6.56 -17.99
N ASN A 127 4.00 5.77 -16.95
CA ASN A 127 4.45 4.38 -16.84
C ASN A 127 3.36 3.39 -17.27
N ASP A 128 2.15 3.86 -17.61
CA ASP A 128 1.05 3.00 -18.04
C ASP A 128 1.48 2.09 -19.19
N GLY A 129 1.07 0.82 -19.13
CA GLY A 129 1.45 -0.21 -20.09
C GLY A 129 2.89 -0.74 -19.98
N LYS A 130 3.78 -0.13 -19.18
CA LYS A 130 5.15 -0.60 -18.99
C LYS A 130 5.21 -1.70 -17.94
N SER A 131 6.15 -2.63 -18.12
CA SER A 131 6.47 -3.66 -17.13
C SER A 131 7.81 -3.35 -16.47
N GLU A 132 7.88 -3.53 -15.16
CA GLU A 132 9.09 -3.33 -14.36
C GLU A 132 9.31 -4.57 -13.47
N LYS A 133 10.55 -5.12 -13.54
CA LYS A 133 10.97 -6.20 -12.64
C LYS A 133 11.38 -5.63 -11.30
N ALA A 134 10.94 -6.26 -10.22
CA ALA A 134 11.38 -5.86 -8.89
C ALA A 134 12.89 -6.03 -8.72
N PRO A 135 13.53 -5.14 -7.97
CA PRO A 135 14.98 -5.19 -7.71
C PRO A 135 15.39 -6.41 -6.89
N ILE A 136 14.45 -6.94 -6.14
CA ILE A 136 14.57 -8.14 -5.31
C ILE A 136 13.36 -9.04 -5.60
N TRP A 137 13.50 -10.33 -5.37
CA TRP A 137 12.55 -11.39 -5.73
C TRP A 137 12.26 -11.47 -7.26
N LYS A 138 11.34 -12.35 -7.64
CA LYS A 138 10.99 -12.58 -9.05
C LYS A 138 9.72 -11.82 -9.49
N MET A 139 9.33 -10.79 -8.74
CA MET A 139 8.12 -10.02 -9.02
C MET A 139 8.28 -9.16 -10.27
N VAL A 140 7.28 -9.18 -11.14
CA VAL A 140 7.18 -8.28 -12.30
C VAL A 140 5.83 -7.60 -12.25
N ILE A 141 5.81 -6.28 -12.30
CA ILE A 141 4.61 -5.45 -12.27
C ILE A 141 4.40 -4.81 -13.64
N THR A 142 3.23 -5.00 -14.20
CA THR A 142 2.77 -4.24 -15.38
C THR A 142 1.85 -3.14 -14.90
N TYR A 143 2.23 -1.89 -15.14
CA TYR A 143 1.48 -0.73 -14.69
C TYR A 143 0.21 -0.54 -15.54
N ASN A 144 -0.93 -0.30 -14.89
CA ASN A 144 -2.22 -0.03 -15.51
C ASN A 144 -2.92 1.18 -14.84
N TYR A 145 -2.18 2.27 -14.69
CA TYR A 145 -2.64 3.47 -13.99
C TYR A 145 -3.91 4.08 -14.57
N ASP A 146 -4.07 4.09 -15.92
CA ASP A 146 -5.29 4.59 -16.56
C ASP A 146 -6.53 3.81 -16.08
N SER A 147 -6.45 2.49 -16.09
CA SER A 147 -7.53 1.63 -15.59
C SER A 147 -7.80 1.84 -14.10
N LEU A 148 -6.76 2.01 -13.28
CA LEU A 148 -6.91 2.24 -11.85
C LEU A 148 -7.54 3.60 -11.55
N ILE A 149 -7.20 4.65 -12.29
CA ILE A 149 -7.82 5.97 -12.16
C ILE A 149 -9.32 5.86 -12.48
N LYS A 150 -9.68 5.28 -13.62
CA LYS A 150 -11.09 5.05 -13.99
C LYS A 150 -11.85 4.25 -12.94
N THR A 151 -11.21 3.22 -12.37
CA THR A 151 -11.81 2.43 -11.29
C THR A 151 -12.06 3.27 -10.05
N MET A 152 -11.09 4.07 -9.61
CA MET A 152 -11.23 4.96 -8.46
C MET A 152 -12.31 6.03 -8.70
N GLU A 153 -12.41 6.57 -9.91
CA GLU A 153 -13.47 7.52 -10.28
C GLU A 153 -14.87 6.88 -10.20
N LEU A 154 -15.02 5.64 -10.67
CA LEU A 154 -16.28 4.90 -10.55
C LEU A 154 -16.66 4.64 -9.10
N ILE A 155 -15.69 4.23 -8.27
CA ILE A 155 -15.91 4.07 -6.83
C ILE A 155 -16.29 5.42 -6.20
N GLY A 156 -15.58 6.49 -6.55
CA GLY A 156 -15.87 7.84 -6.07
C GLY A 156 -17.29 8.30 -6.40
N LYS A 157 -17.72 8.10 -7.65
CA LYS A 157 -19.09 8.39 -8.09
C LYS A 157 -20.14 7.61 -7.30
N SER A 158 -19.92 6.31 -7.07
CA SER A 158 -20.83 5.47 -6.27
C SER A 158 -20.95 5.92 -4.80
N MET A 159 -20.01 6.71 -4.32
CA MET A 159 -19.96 7.25 -2.96
C MET A 159 -20.33 8.74 -2.88
N ASN A 160 -20.82 9.33 -3.97
CA ASN A 160 -21.13 10.76 -4.10
C ASN A 160 -19.94 11.65 -3.67
N ILE A 161 -18.73 11.29 -4.09
CA ILE A 161 -17.56 12.12 -3.88
C ILE A 161 -17.57 13.19 -4.97
N GLU A 162 -17.83 14.44 -4.58
CA GLU A 162 -17.70 15.57 -5.48
C GLU A 162 -16.21 15.85 -5.72
N ASP A 163 -15.83 16.04 -6.98
CA ASP A 163 -14.50 16.48 -7.37
C ASP A 163 -14.30 17.93 -6.90
N LYS A 164 -13.83 18.13 -5.67
CA LYS A 164 -13.50 19.46 -5.19
C LYS A 164 -12.31 19.98 -5.98
N PRO A 165 -12.43 21.13 -6.69
CA PRO A 165 -11.33 21.69 -7.44
C PRO A 165 -10.12 21.89 -6.52
N LYS A 166 -8.93 21.53 -7.04
CA LYS A 166 -7.63 21.65 -6.36
C LYS A 166 -7.52 22.98 -5.64
N LYS A 167 -7.56 23.00 -4.30
CA LYS A 167 -7.10 24.19 -3.55
C LYS A 167 -5.65 24.46 -3.99
N LYS A 168 -5.42 25.58 -4.64
CA LYS A 168 -4.06 26.08 -4.93
C LYS A 168 -3.31 26.09 -3.58
N ILE A 169 -2.21 25.34 -3.52
CA ILE A 169 -1.29 25.43 -2.38
C ILE A 169 -0.71 26.82 -2.43
N ILE A 170 -1.20 27.70 -1.58
CA ILE A 170 -0.60 29.02 -1.36
C ILE A 170 0.75 28.73 -0.71
N LYS A 171 1.82 28.86 -1.49
CA LYS A 171 3.19 28.88 -0.95
C LYS A 171 3.28 30.07 0.00
N ILE A 172 3.18 29.85 1.29
CA ILE A 172 3.56 30.85 2.29
C ILE A 172 5.06 31.09 2.10
N ARG A 173 5.43 32.20 1.43
CA ARG A 173 6.80 32.69 1.44
C ARG A 173 7.11 33.03 2.88
N ARG A 174 8.05 32.31 3.50
CA ARG A 174 8.68 32.80 4.72
C ARG A 174 9.41 34.10 4.33
N ALA A 175 9.04 35.16 5.00
CA ALA A 175 9.77 36.43 4.91
C ALA A 175 11.18 36.25 5.48
N PRO A 176 12.16 37.08 4.99
CA PRO A 176 13.56 36.98 5.36
C PRO A 176 13.81 37.21 6.84
#